data_b61ed374f6fc568b0dbf1387cb990f30
#
_entry.id   b61ed374f6fc568b0dbf1387cb990f30
#
_cell.length_a   1.000
_cell.length_b   1.000
_cell.length_c   1.000
_cell.angle_alpha   90.00
_cell.angle_beta   90.00
_cell.angle_gamma   90.00
#
_symmetry.space_group_name_H-M   'P 1'
#
loop_
_entity.id
_entity.type
_entity.pdbx_description
1 polymer ?
#
loop_
_entity_poly.entity_id
_entity_poly.type
_entity_poly.pdbx_seq_one_letter_code
_entity_poly.pdbx_strand_id
1 'polypeptide(L)'
;MTDDPTEGLRLQKALAQAGVASRRASEELIAEGRVEVNGRVITEQGTRVDPERDVIRVDGSRIPPPRRHLYLVLNKPRGVISTMDDPQGRPSLQQYVPRHQRLFHVGRLDTDTDGLLLLTNDGEFANQLAHPSHEVPKTYLVEVEGLLDNKTLRRLEKGVTLEDGPIKADKLKLVQRAASRSLVQITLHSGR
;
A
#
# COMPACT_ATOMS: atom_id res chain seq x y z
N MET A 1 23.88 -15.67 -25.49
CA MET A 1 23.23 -15.01 -24.36
C MET A 1 21.88 -15.70 -24.22
N THR A 2 21.74 -16.55 -23.24
CA THR A 2 20.50 -17.28 -22.96
C THR A 2 19.53 -16.28 -22.34
N ASP A 3 18.47 -15.91 -23.12
CA ASP A 3 17.32 -15.20 -22.58
C ASP A 3 16.67 -16.10 -21.51
N ASP A 4 16.98 -15.85 -20.26
CA ASP A 4 16.27 -16.48 -19.15
C ASP A 4 14.87 -15.83 -19.09
N PRO A 5 13.78 -16.57 -19.35
CA PRO A 5 12.42 -16.03 -19.33
C PRO A 5 11.98 -15.55 -17.95
N THR A 6 12.82 -15.72 -16.92
CA THR A 6 12.59 -15.21 -15.56
C THR A 6 13.22 -13.83 -15.31
N GLU A 7 14.13 -13.37 -16.18
CA GLU A 7 14.68 -12.01 -16.14
C GLU A 7 13.71 -10.99 -16.75
N GLY A 8 13.72 -9.77 -16.24
CA GLY A 8 12.90 -8.65 -16.69
C GLY A 8 11.74 -8.30 -15.77
N LEU A 9 11.18 -7.13 -16.04
CA LEU A 9 10.06 -6.57 -15.28
C LEU A 9 8.73 -7.08 -15.86
N ARG A 10 7.76 -7.43 -15.04
CA ARG A 10 6.41 -7.74 -15.55
C ARG A 10 5.83 -6.55 -16.28
N LEU A 11 5.24 -6.74 -17.44
CA LEU A 11 4.74 -5.68 -18.32
C LEU A 11 3.74 -4.75 -17.60
N GLN A 12 2.79 -5.29 -16.81
CA GLN A 12 1.88 -4.47 -16.02
C GLN A 12 2.60 -3.63 -14.93
N LYS A 13 3.77 -4.10 -14.42
CA LYS A 13 4.59 -3.31 -13.51
C LYS A 13 5.31 -2.18 -14.25
N ALA A 14 5.80 -2.42 -15.46
CA ALA A 14 6.43 -1.40 -16.30
C ALA A 14 5.45 -0.29 -16.67
N LEU A 15 4.23 -0.64 -17.08
CA LEU A 15 3.15 0.31 -17.37
C LEU A 15 2.78 1.15 -16.15
N ALA A 16 2.70 0.52 -14.97
CA ALA A 16 2.38 1.22 -13.75
C ALA A 16 3.50 2.18 -13.30
N GLN A 17 4.77 1.81 -13.45
CA GLN A 17 5.93 2.66 -13.16
C GLN A 17 6.03 3.85 -14.12
N ALA A 18 5.68 3.64 -15.38
CA ALA A 18 5.56 4.71 -16.38
C ALA A 18 4.36 5.66 -16.10
N GLY A 19 3.49 5.30 -15.17
CA GLY A 19 2.32 6.10 -14.81
C GLY A 19 1.15 5.99 -15.78
N VAL A 20 1.12 4.97 -16.64
CA VAL A 20 0.04 4.73 -17.60
C VAL A 20 -1.25 4.33 -16.90
N ALA A 21 -1.22 3.24 -16.13
CA ALA A 21 -2.40 2.71 -15.43
C ALA A 21 -2.03 2.02 -14.10
N SER A 22 -2.99 1.59 -13.26
CA SER A 22 -2.68 0.72 -12.11
C SER A 22 -2.20 -0.65 -12.62
N ARG A 23 -1.57 -1.47 -11.79
CA ARG A 23 -1.17 -2.81 -12.20
C ARG A 23 -2.37 -3.61 -12.72
N ARG A 24 -3.52 -3.56 -12.02
CA ARG A 24 -4.77 -4.22 -12.44
C ARG A 24 -5.31 -3.64 -13.74
N ALA A 25 -5.45 -2.32 -13.84
CA ALA A 25 -5.89 -1.69 -15.08
C ALA A 25 -4.90 -1.91 -16.24
N SER A 26 -3.59 -2.07 -15.96
CA SER A 26 -2.61 -2.46 -16.99
C SER A 26 -2.80 -3.90 -17.44
N GLU A 27 -3.20 -4.80 -16.55
CA GLU A 27 -3.57 -6.17 -16.92
C GLU A 27 -4.81 -6.20 -17.83
N GLU A 28 -5.79 -5.33 -17.60
CA GLU A 28 -6.95 -5.14 -18.47
C GLU A 28 -6.54 -4.63 -19.86
N LEU A 29 -5.69 -3.58 -19.93
CA LEU A 29 -5.15 -3.07 -21.19
C LEU A 29 -4.39 -4.14 -21.99
N ILE A 30 -3.63 -5.00 -21.31
CA ILE A 30 -2.92 -6.12 -21.95
C ILE A 30 -3.93 -7.13 -22.50
N ALA A 31 -4.92 -7.55 -21.70
CA ALA A 31 -5.94 -8.51 -22.12
C ALA A 31 -6.78 -8.00 -23.30
N GLU A 32 -7.02 -6.69 -23.36
CA GLU A 32 -7.73 -6.03 -24.47
C GLU A 32 -6.87 -5.90 -25.75
N GLY A 33 -5.58 -6.30 -25.72
CA GLY A 33 -4.68 -6.20 -26.87
C GLY A 33 -4.27 -4.76 -27.21
N ARG A 34 -4.33 -3.85 -26.26
CA ARG A 34 -3.99 -2.42 -26.43
C ARG A 34 -2.50 -2.13 -26.19
N VAL A 35 -1.74 -3.13 -25.77
CA VAL A 35 -0.33 -3.00 -25.43
C VAL A 35 0.53 -3.72 -26.48
N GLU A 36 1.53 -3.02 -26.99
CA GLU A 36 2.52 -3.55 -27.92
C GLU A 36 3.91 -3.51 -27.29
N VAL A 37 4.68 -4.55 -27.54
CA VAL A 37 6.11 -4.64 -27.20
C VAL A 37 6.89 -4.96 -28.48
N ASN A 38 7.81 -4.09 -28.86
CA ASN A 38 8.63 -4.21 -30.07
C ASN A 38 7.79 -4.46 -31.35
N GLY A 39 6.63 -3.79 -31.44
CA GLY A 39 5.71 -3.89 -32.57
C GLY A 39 4.81 -5.14 -32.56
N ARG A 40 4.82 -5.93 -31.52
CA ARG A 40 3.91 -7.10 -31.35
C ARG A 40 2.87 -6.80 -30.28
N VAL A 41 1.61 -7.02 -30.58
CA VAL A 41 0.52 -6.95 -29.60
C VAL A 41 0.67 -8.06 -28.58
N ILE A 42 0.61 -7.71 -27.31
CA ILE A 42 0.71 -8.63 -26.18
C ILE A 42 -0.65 -8.73 -25.49
N THR A 43 -1.16 -9.94 -25.38
CA THR A 43 -2.40 -10.26 -24.64
C THR A 43 -2.15 -11.21 -23.46
N GLU A 44 -0.95 -11.81 -23.41
CA GLU A 44 -0.57 -12.79 -22.40
C GLU A 44 -0.20 -12.10 -21.10
N GLN A 45 -0.87 -12.52 -20.03
CA GLN A 45 -0.58 -12.05 -18.68
C GLN A 45 0.76 -12.62 -18.17
N GLY A 46 1.47 -11.80 -17.42
CA GLY A 46 2.77 -12.20 -16.85
C GLY A 46 3.97 -11.98 -17.78
N THR A 47 3.75 -11.54 -19.02
CA THR A 47 4.81 -11.15 -19.97
C THR A 47 5.84 -10.24 -19.29
N ARG A 48 7.12 -10.52 -19.53
CA ARG A 48 8.23 -9.73 -18.99
C ARG A 48 8.88 -8.89 -20.07
N VAL A 49 9.37 -7.73 -19.68
CA VAL A 49 10.00 -6.74 -20.56
C VAL A 49 11.22 -6.12 -19.89
N ASP A 50 12.12 -5.60 -20.70
CA ASP A 50 13.19 -4.71 -20.26
C ASP A 50 12.82 -3.26 -20.68
N PRO A 51 12.35 -2.41 -19.73
CA PRO A 51 11.93 -1.05 -20.08
C PRO A 51 13.03 -0.15 -20.65
N GLU A 52 14.30 -0.53 -20.51
CA GLU A 52 15.44 0.20 -21.05
C GLU A 52 15.70 -0.17 -22.53
N ARG A 53 15.34 -1.39 -22.93
CA ARG A 53 15.62 -1.94 -24.28
C ARG A 53 14.36 -2.08 -25.12
N ASP A 54 13.24 -2.46 -24.49
CA ASP A 54 12.00 -2.72 -25.21
C ASP A 54 11.22 -1.43 -25.52
N VAL A 55 10.69 -1.38 -26.72
CA VAL A 55 9.78 -0.31 -27.14
C VAL A 55 8.36 -0.72 -26.77
N ILE A 56 7.83 -0.15 -25.69
CA ILE A 56 6.48 -0.44 -25.23
C ILE A 56 5.53 0.68 -25.67
N ARG A 57 4.36 0.31 -26.23
CA ARG A 57 3.32 1.24 -26.68
C ARG A 57 1.98 0.83 -26.07
N VAL A 58 1.13 1.83 -25.81
CA VAL A 58 -0.28 1.65 -25.45
C VAL A 58 -1.10 2.51 -26.42
N ASP A 59 -2.08 1.89 -27.07
CA ASP A 59 -2.88 2.52 -28.11
C ASP A 59 -2.02 3.24 -29.17
N GLY A 60 -0.93 2.60 -29.60
CA GLY A 60 0.03 3.13 -30.57
C GLY A 60 1.02 4.17 -30.03
N SER A 61 0.79 4.73 -28.85
CA SER A 61 1.65 5.74 -28.24
C SER A 61 2.74 5.10 -27.37
N ARG A 62 4.00 5.51 -27.55
CA ARG A 62 5.10 5.03 -26.69
C ARG A 62 4.89 5.48 -25.25
N ILE A 63 5.08 4.56 -24.29
CA ILE A 63 4.99 4.89 -22.87
C ILE A 63 6.13 5.85 -22.47
N PRO A 64 5.88 6.78 -21.53
CA PRO A 64 6.93 7.66 -21.03
C PRO A 64 7.97 6.84 -20.23
N PRO A 65 9.18 7.38 -20.05
CA PRO A 65 10.17 6.75 -19.18
C PRO A 65 9.64 6.68 -17.73
N PRO A 66 10.19 5.77 -16.91
CA PRO A 66 9.81 5.67 -15.51
C PRO A 66 9.91 7.02 -14.81
N ARG A 67 8.88 7.37 -14.03
CA ARG A 67 8.85 8.63 -13.28
C ARG A 67 9.82 8.55 -12.11
N ARG A 68 10.39 9.70 -11.72
CA ARG A 68 11.16 9.81 -10.48
C ARG A 68 10.31 9.38 -9.28
N HIS A 69 10.91 8.67 -8.36
CA HIS A 69 10.25 8.27 -7.14
C HIS A 69 9.91 9.51 -6.29
N LEU A 70 8.70 9.51 -5.76
CA LEU A 70 8.20 10.52 -4.84
C LEU A 70 7.79 9.85 -3.53
N TYR A 71 8.09 10.50 -2.45
CA TYR A 71 7.74 10.06 -1.11
C TYR A 71 7.10 11.22 -0.38
N LEU A 72 5.85 11.06 0.05
CA LEU A 72 5.12 12.04 0.80
C LEU A 72 4.75 11.48 2.17
N VAL A 73 4.83 12.31 3.17
CA VAL A 73 4.36 12.03 4.53
C VAL A 73 3.07 12.79 4.73
N LEU A 74 2.02 12.07 5.03
CA LEU A 74 0.71 12.63 5.33
C LEU A 74 0.39 12.36 6.81
N ASN A 75 0.03 13.39 7.56
CA ASN A 75 -0.73 13.23 8.78
C ASN A 75 -2.20 13.08 8.38
N LYS A 76 -2.65 11.81 8.16
CA LYS A 76 -4.00 11.54 7.71
C LYS A 76 -5.00 12.00 8.77
N PRO A 77 -5.95 12.89 8.46
CA PRO A 77 -6.98 13.26 9.42
C PRO A 77 -8.06 12.18 9.53
N ARG A 78 -8.84 12.25 10.61
CA ARG A 78 -10.07 11.45 10.78
C ARG A 78 -11.10 11.83 9.72
N GLY A 79 -12.00 10.92 9.40
CA GLY A 79 -13.04 11.11 8.38
C GLY A 79 -12.58 10.89 6.94
N VAL A 80 -11.30 10.59 6.73
CA VAL A 80 -10.71 10.34 5.40
C VAL A 80 -10.43 8.85 5.24
N ILE A 81 -10.91 8.26 4.14
CA ILE A 81 -10.64 6.86 3.81
C ILE A 81 -9.29 6.68 3.13
N SER A 82 -8.58 5.60 3.49
CA SER A 82 -7.28 5.24 2.92
C SER A 82 -7.43 4.60 1.53
N THR A 83 -7.94 5.38 0.57
CA THR A 83 -8.02 5.02 -0.85
C THR A 83 -7.64 6.19 -1.73
N MET A 84 -7.13 5.90 -2.93
CA MET A 84 -6.83 6.90 -3.96
C MET A 84 -8.01 7.12 -4.90
N ASP A 85 -9.01 6.23 -4.89
CA ASP A 85 -10.22 6.34 -5.68
C ASP A 85 -11.40 5.83 -4.84
N ASP A 86 -12.45 6.65 -4.75
CA ASP A 86 -13.67 6.29 -4.04
C ASP A 86 -14.88 6.52 -4.94
N PRO A 87 -15.50 5.46 -5.46
CA PRO A 87 -16.68 5.57 -6.33
C PRO A 87 -17.88 6.26 -5.67
N GLN A 88 -17.91 6.32 -4.34
CA GLN A 88 -18.99 6.95 -3.57
C GLN A 88 -18.73 8.44 -3.29
N GLY A 89 -17.57 8.97 -3.71
CA GLY A 89 -17.23 10.39 -3.54
C GLY A 89 -16.98 10.82 -2.08
N ARG A 90 -16.70 9.88 -1.17
CA ARG A 90 -16.37 10.21 0.22
C ARG A 90 -14.96 10.85 0.30
N PRO A 91 -14.66 11.62 1.36
CA PRO A 91 -13.34 12.17 1.58
C PRO A 91 -12.27 11.06 1.54
N SER A 92 -11.29 11.19 0.64
CA SER A 92 -10.27 10.18 0.39
C SER A 92 -8.87 10.80 0.29
N LEU A 93 -7.84 9.97 0.23
CA LEU A 93 -6.44 10.42 0.11
C LEU A 93 -6.18 11.19 -1.18
N GLN A 94 -7.01 11.03 -2.22
CA GLN A 94 -6.87 11.72 -3.49
C GLN A 94 -6.82 13.25 -3.34
N GLN A 95 -7.53 13.83 -2.37
CA GLN A 95 -7.54 15.28 -2.13
C GLN A 95 -6.21 15.85 -1.58
N TYR A 96 -5.33 14.97 -1.05
CA TYR A 96 -4.02 15.36 -0.53
C TYR A 96 -2.87 15.11 -1.52
N VAL A 97 -3.19 14.58 -2.70
CA VAL A 97 -2.20 14.25 -3.72
C VAL A 97 -2.33 15.24 -4.87
N PRO A 98 -1.24 15.83 -5.37
CA PRO A 98 -1.27 16.66 -6.56
C PRO A 98 -1.88 15.89 -7.75
N ARG A 99 -2.83 16.52 -8.47
CA ARG A 99 -3.61 15.86 -9.54
C ARG A 99 -2.77 15.23 -10.66
N HIS A 100 -1.59 15.77 -10.91
CA HIS A 100 -0.66 15.26 -11.93
C HIS A 100 0.26 14.16 -11.42
N GLN A 101 0.20 13.84 -10.12
CA GLN A 101 1.00 12.78 -9.49
C GLN A 101 0.13 11.55 -9.27
N ARG A 102 0.66 10.41 -9.69
CA ARG A 102 0.06 9.13 -9.38
C ARG A 102 0.80 8.51 -8.22
N LEU A 103 0.25 8.62 -7.03
CA LEU A 103 0.76 8.04 -5.81
C LEU A 103 -0.23 6.99 -5.28
N PHE A 104 0.26 6.12 -4.43
CA PHE A 104 -0.54 5.18 -3.65
C PHE A 104 -0.06 5.17 -2.19
N HIS A 105 -0.92 4.74 -1.31
CA HIS A 105 -0.64 4.70 0.13
C HIS A 105 0.15 3.44 0.53
N VAL A 106 1.03 3.57 1.50
CA VAL A 106 1.80 2.48 2.10
C VAL A 106 1.09 2.04 3.39
N GLY A 107 0.41 0.91 3.31
CA GLY A 107 -0.51 0.49 4.38
C GLY A 107 -1.80 1.32 4.41
N ARG A 108 -2.53 1.18 5.49
CA ARG A 108 -3.84 1.85 5.66
C ARG A 108 -4.03 2.27 7.11
N LEU A 109 -4.74 3.36 7.29
CA LEU A 109 -5.37 3.75 8.55
C LEU A 109 -6.88 3.80 8.34
N ASP A 110 -7.65 3.38 9.31
CA ASP A 110 -9.10 3.42 9.25
C ASP A 110 -9.62 4.86 9.18
N THR A 111 -10.87 5.01 8.80
CA THR A 111 -11.50 6.33 8.63
C THR A 111 -11.41 7.17 9.90
N ASP A 112 -11.63 6.56 11.06
CA ASP A 112 -11.63 7.23 12.36
C ASP A 112 -10.24 7.31 13.01
N THR A 113 -9.22 6.78 12.33
CA THR A 113 -7.83 6.83 12.78
C THR A 113 -7.12 8.00 12.09
N ASP A 114 -6.38 8.77 12.86
CA ASP A 114 -5.48 9.80 12.37
C ASP A 114 -4.01 9.41 12.57
N GLY A 115 -3.10 10.02 11.83
CA GLY A 115 -1.68 9.85 12.01
C GLY A 115 -0.87 9.63 10.74
N LEU A 116 0.33 9.10 10.92
CA LEU A 116 1.32 8.93 9.86
C LEU A 116 0.88 7.93 8.80
N LEU A 117 0.77 8.42 7.56
CA LEU A 117 0.57 7.60 6.37
C LEU A 117 1.54 8.05 5.28
N LEU A 118 2.26 7.10 4.71
CA LEU A 118 3.17 7.36 3.59
C LEU A 118 2.45 7.20 2.26
N LEU A 119 2.74 8.08 1.31
CA LEU A 119 2.27 8.01 -0.07
C LEU A 119 3.49 8.02 -0.99
N THR A 120 3.49 7.16 -2.01
CA THR A 120 4.61 7.03 -2.95
C THR A 120 4.16 6.48 -4.30
N ASN A 121 5.00 6.62 -5.31
CA ASN A 121 4.91 5.88 -6.58
C ASN A 121 5.94 4.75 -6.66
N ASP A 122 6.74 4.54 -5.61
CA ASP A 122 7.71 3.47 -5.49
C ASP A 122 7.07 2.22 -4.88
N GLY A 123 6.69 1.28 -5.74
CA GLY A 123 6.03 0.04 -5.30
C GLY A 123 6.95 -0.93 -4.57
N GLU A 124 8.25 -0.82 -4.75
CA GLU A 124 9.22 -1.67 -4.07
C GLU A 124 9.43 -1.21 -2.63
N PHE A 125 9.64 0.08 -2.44
CA PHE A 125 9.67 0.72 -1.13
C PHE A 125 8.36 0.49 -0.35
N ALA A 126 7.21 0.67 -1.00
CA ALA A 126 5.92 0.43 -0.36
C ALA A 126 5.77 -1.02 0.09
N ASN A 127 6.21 -1.99 -0.72
CA ASN A 127 6.19 -3.41 -0.35
C ASN A 127 7.11 -3.70 0.83
N GLN A 128 8.33 -3.16 0.83
CA GLN A 128 9.28 -3.32 1.94
C GLN A 128 8.71 -2.83 3.28
N LEU A 129 7.95 -1.74 3.26
CA LEU A 129 7.36 -1.18 4.48
C LEU A 129 6.04 -1.84 4.91
N ALA A 130 5.21 -2.24 3.94
CA ALA A 130 3.86 -2.70 4.23
C ALA A 130 3.73 -4.21 4.36
N HIS A 131 4.52 -4.98 3.60
CA HIS A 131 4.35 -6.43 3.58
C HIS A 131 4.81 -7.09 4.89
N PRO A 132 3.99 -7.98 5.47
CA PRO A 132 4.28 -8.61 6.77
C PRO A 132 5.62 -9.34 6.85
N SER A 133 6.11 -9.90 5.72
CA SER A 133 7.40 -10.63 5.69
C SER A 133 8.63 -9.77 5.98
N HIS A 134 8.50 -8.45 5.88
CA HIS A 134 9.58 -7.51 6.22
C HIS A 134 9.56 -7.06 7.69
N GLU A 135 8.53 -7.47 8.45
CA GLU A 135 8.41 -7.28 9.90
C GLU A 135 8.62 -5.82 10.37
N VAL A 136 8.35 -4.84 9.50
CA VAL A 136 8.49 -3.42 9.85
C VAL A 136 7.48 -3.07 10.94
N PRO A 137 7.93 -2.68 12.14
CA PRO A 137 7.03 -2.41 13.24
C PRO A 137 6.26 -1.12 13.04
N LYS A 138 4.96 -1.14 13.35
CA LYS A 138 4.06 0.01 13.37
C LYS A 138 3.58 0.22 14.79
N THR A 139 3.72 1.42 15.31
CA THR A 139 3.30 1.76 16.66
C THR A 139 2.06 2.63 16.63
N TYR A 140 1.05 2.22 17.37
CA TYR A 140 -0.23 2.90 17.50
C TYR A 140 -0.43 3.37 18.94
N LEU A 141 -0.98 4.56 19.09
CA LEU A 141 -1.47 5.06 20.34
C LEU A 141 -3.00 4.91 20.35
N VAL A 142 -3.51 4.01 21.16
CA VAL A 142 -4.91 3.60 21.14
C VAL A 142 -5.59 4.07 22.41
N GLU A 143 -6.63 4.87 22.25
CA GLU A 143 -7.55 5.20 23.35
C GLU A 143 -8.65 4.14 23.40
N VAL A 144 -8.86 3.56 24.56
CA VAL A 144 -9.92 2.58 24.82
C VAL A 144 -10.83 3.09 25.93
N GLU A 145 -12.13 2.82 25.80
CA GLU A 145 -13.11 3.16 26.83
C GLU A 145 -12.90 2.29 28.06
N GLY A 146 -13.08 2.90 29.22
CA GLY A 146 -12.99 2.24 30.51
C GLY A 146 -11.57 2.10 31.07
N LEU A 147 -11.54 1.52 32.25
CA LEU A 147 -10.32 1.27 33.00
C LEU A 147 -9.69 -0.05 32.58
N LEU A 148 -8.51 -0.01 31.98
CA LEU A 148 -7.71 -1.22 31.71
C LEU A 148 -7.02 -1.69 33.00
N ASP A 149 -7.51 -2.78 33.54
CA ASP A 149 -6.88 -3.45 34.70
C ASP A 149 -5.65 -4.26 34.26
N ASN A 150 -4.84 -4.65 35.23
CA ASN A 150 -3.62 -5.42 34.99
C ASN A 150 -3.91 -6.83 34.44
N LYS A 151 -5.09 -7.40 34.73
CA LYS A 151 -5.50 -8.70 34.19
C LYS A 151 -5.77 -8.63 32.69
N THR A 152 -6.48 -7.59 32.27
CA THR A 152 -6.76 -7.33 30.85
C THR A 152 -5.47 -7.04 30.05
N LEU A 153 -4.57 -6.21 30.63
CA LEU A 153 -3.26 -5.96 29.99
C LEU A 153 -2.46 -7.24 29.78
N ARG A 154 -2.35 -8.10 30.81
CA ARG A 154 -1.66 -9.40 30.71
C ARG A 154 -2.31 -10.33 29.69
N ARG A 155 -3.64 -10.26 29.51
CA ARG A 155 -4.35 -11.02 28.48
C ARG A 155 -3.99 -10.50 27.08
N LEU A 156 -3.96 -9.20 26.87
CA LEU A 156 -3.54 -8.57 25.61
C LEU A 156 -2.07 -8.89 25.26
N GLU A 157 -1.18 -8.87 26.26
CA GLU A 157 0.24 -9.24 26.07
C GLU A 157 0.43 -10.70 25.63
N LYS A 158 -0.42 -11.60 26.12
CA LYS A 158 -0.40 -13.02 25.70
C LYS A 158 -0.92 -13.24 24.29
N GLY A 159 -1.65 -12.30 23.76
CA GLY A 159 -2.37 -12.37 22.51
C GLY A 159 -3.86 -12.62 22.70
N VAL A 160 -4.63 -12.25 21.68
CA VAL A 160 -6.08 -12.40 21.61
C VAL A 160 -6.47 -13.04 20.28
N THR A 161 -7.63 -13.66 20.26
CA THR A 161 -8.20 -14.19 19.02
C THR A 161 -9.24 -13.21 18.52
N LEU A 162 -9.03 -12.71 17.30
CA LEU A 162 -9.98 -11.90 16.55
C LEU A 162 -10.80 -12.81 15.63
N GLU A 163 -11.78 -12.25 14.94
CA GLU A 163 -12.63 -13.01 13.99
C GLU A 163 -11.80 -13.65 12.86
N ASP A 164 -10.72 -12.99 12.44
CA ASP A 164 -9.81 -13.43 11.38
C ASP A 164 -8.59 -14.21 11.88
N GLY A 165 -8.54 -14.51 13.20
CA GLY A 165 -7.52 -15.36 13.80
C GLY A 165 -6.75 -14.74 14.98
N PRO A 166 -5.76 -15.48 15.51
CA PRO A 166 -4.99 -15.02 16.66
C PRO A 166 -4.05 -13.88 16.27
N ILE A 167 -3.96 -12.89 17.16
CA ILE A 167 -3.01 -11.77 17.07
C ILE A 167 -2.33 -11.54 18.40
N LYS A 168 -1.05 -11.17 18.33
CA LYS A 168 -0.26 -10.78 19.50
C LYS A 168 0.53 -9.52 19.15
N ALA A 169 0.51 -8.56 20.06
CA ALA A 169 1.34 -7.37 19.95
C ALA A 169 2.81 -7.71 20.21
N ASP A 170 3.72 -7.09 19.45
CA ASP A 170 5.16 -7.18 19.68
C ASP A 170 5.54 -6.45 20.97
N LYS A 171 4.89 -5.29 21.20
CA LYS A 171 5.02 -4.51 22.42
C LYS A 171 3.68 -3.91 22.81
N LEU A 172 3.41 -3.91 24.11
CA LEU A 172 2.26 -3.26 24.71
C LEU A 172 2.73 -2.40 25.89
N LYS A 173 2.30 -1.15 25.95
CA LYS A 173 2.62 -0.25 27.05
C LYS A 173 1.39 0.56 27.44
N LEU A 174 0.97 0.46 28.68
CA LEU A 174 -0.01 1.38 29.23
C LEU A 174 0.63 2.76 29.39
N VAL A 175 0.09 3.77 28.73
CA VAL A 175 0.58 5.16 28.76
C VAL A 175 -0.14 5.94 29.84
N GLN A 176 -1.48 5.82 29.88
CA GLN A 176 -2.31 6.51 30.84
C GLN A 176 -3.50 5.65 31.24
N ARG A 177 -3.90 5.75 32.50
CA ARG A 177 -5.07 5.09 33.06
C ARG A 177 -5.96 6.12 33.72
N ALA A 178 -7.23 6.17 33.30
CA ALA A 178 -8.26 6.99 33.92
C ALA A 178 -9.54 6.17 34.06
N ALA A 179 -10.47 6.65 34.90
CA ALA A 179 -11.70 5.91 35.18
C ALA A 179 -12.56 5.62 33.96
N SER A 180 -12.63 6.57 33.02
CA SER A 180 -13.47 6.47 31.80
C SER A 180 -12.70 6.07 30.55
N ARG A 181 -11.37 6.19 30.53
CA ARG A 181 -10.53 5.91 29.38
C ARG A 181 -9.15 5.46 29.77
N SER A 182 -8.55 4.63 28.96
CA SER A 182 -7.14 4.24 29.08
C SER A 182 -6.43 4.46 27.76
N LEU A 183 -5.18 4.87 27.82
CA LEU A 183 -4.33 5.09 26.64
C LEU A 183 -3.25 4.03 26.61
N VAL A 184 -3.17 3.29 25.49
CA VAL A 184 -2.26 2.16 25.32
C VAL A 184 -1.44 2.37 24.07
N GLN A 185 -0.14 2.18 24.17
CA GLN A 185 0.75 2.10 23.02
C GLN A 185 0.91 0.64 22.62
N ILE A 186 0.59 0.32 21.37
CA ILE A 186 0.66 -1.02 20.80
C ILE A 186 1.60 -0.99 19.62
N THR A 187 2.56 -1.92 19.57
CA THR A 187 3.43 -2.11 18.40
C THR A 187 3.11 -3.44 17.75
N LEU A 188 2.92 -3.42 16.43
CA LEU A 188 2.61 -4.58 15.59
C LEU A 188 3.48 -4.54 14.34
N HIS A 189 3.91 -5.68 13.84
CA HIS A 189 4.55 -5.82 12.51
C HIS A 189 3.57 -6.32 11.44
N SER A 190 2.49 -6.97 11.83
CA SER A 190 1.42 -7.39 10.94
C SER A 190 0.33 -6.31 10.85
N GLY A 191 -0.19 -6.06 9.66
CA GLY A 191 -1.35 -5.20 9.44
C GLY A 191 -2.60 -6.07 9.27
N ARG A 192 -3.33 -6.26 10.35
CA ARG A 192 -4.67 -6.87 10.37
C ARG A 192 -5.67 -5.88 10.87
#